data_0462d1f9c649293344a61be2185b1bf8
#
_entry.id   0462d1f9c649293344a61be2185b1bf8
#
_cell.length_a   1.000
_cell.length_b   1.000
_cell.length_c   1.000
_cell.angle_alpha   90.00
_cell.angle_beta   90.00
_cell.angle_gamma   90.00
#
_symmetry.space_group_name_H-M   'P 1'
#
loop_
_entity.id
_entity.type
_entity.pdbx_description
1 polymer ?
#
loop_
_entity_poly.entity_id
_entity_poly.type
_entity_poly.pdbx_seq_one_letter_code
_entity_poly.pdbx_strand_id
1 'polypeptide(L)'
;MPETKTAKKLTGGIITIIILVICLCITTFALVYTSVSVENNRFHTGEVKINLNDGKPVIREHEFLFEPGMTVVKSFFVENDSTWDVYYRLYLDNVSGGLADVLTVTVKDGDKVLCTGTAGQLTRENVTAADDILPVGQRRNLTVTFHYPETSGNESENLDLLFTLCAE
;
A
#
# COMPACT_ATOMS: atom_id res chain seq x y z
N MET A 1 55.01 4.28 71.33
CA MET A 1 54.89 4.70 69.89
C MET A 1 53.77 3.88 69.16
N PRO A 2 52.52 4.25 69.26
CA PRO A 2 51.48 3.59 68.52
C PRO A 2 51.02 4.32 67.22
N GLU A 3 51.55 5.56 66.98
CA GLU A 3 51.04 6.41 65.89
C GLU A 3 51.34 5.93 64.47
N THR A 4 52.41 5.19 64.24
CA THR A 4 52.83 4.70 62.91
C THR A 4 51.94 3.65 62.32
N LYS A 5 51.21 2.84 63.12
CA LYS A 5 50.30 1.77 62.65
C LYS A 5 48.97 2.36 62.22
N THR A 6 48.47 3.37 62.88
CA THR A 6 47.19 4.02 62.55
C THR A 6 47.35 4.89 61.28
N ALA A 7 48.46 5.59 61.13
CA ALA A 7 48.75 6.34 59.90
C ALA A 7 48.85 5.43 58.66
N LYS A 8 49.54 4.29 58.78
CA LYS A 8 49.65 3.31 57.68
C LYS A 8 48.28 2.74 57.26
N LYS A 9 47.40 2.47 58.23
CA LYS A 9 46.03 2.00 57.94
C LYS A 9 45.18 3.10 57.28
N LEU A 10 45.34 4.31 57.73
CA LEU A 10 44.65 5.48 57.16
C LEU A 10 45.10 5.74 55.71
N THR A 11 46.42 5.71 55.47
CA THR A 11 46.97 5.87 54.11
C THR A 11 46.51 4.72 53.17
N GLY A 12 46.50 3.48 53.66
CA GLY A 12 46.00 2.35 52.90
C GLY A 12 44.49 2.52 52.51
N GLY A 13 43.67 2.99 53.45
CA GLY A 13 42.27 3.29 53.19
C GLY A 13 42.05 4.39 52.13
N ILE A 14 42.84 5.47 52.22
CA ILE A 14 42.76 6.55 51.23
C ILE A 14 43.15 6.07 49.82
N ILE A 15 44.20 5.28 49.70
CA ILE A 15 44.64 4.72 48.41
C ILE A 15 43.54 3.81 47.83
N THR A 16 42.92 3.00 48.66
CA THR A 16 41.83 2.13 48.22
C THR A 16 40.62 2.91 47.68
N ILE A 17 40.27 4.01 48.37
CA ILE A 17 39.17 4.88 47.92
C ILE A 17 39.53 5.54 46.58
N ILE A 18 40.74 6.01 46.40
CA ILE A 18 41.17 6.61 45.12
C ILE A 18 41.08 5.59 43.97
N ILE A 19 41.55 4.37 44.21
CA ILE A 19 41.46 3.32 43.20
C ILE A 19 39.98 2.99 42.82
N LEU A 20 39.09 2.90 43.81
CA LEU A 20 37.66 2.68 43.56
C LEU A 20 37.02 3.81 42.77
N VAL A 21 37.35 5.06 43.05
CA VAL A 21 36.86 6.20 42.30
C VAL A 21 37.36 6.19 40.85
N ILE A 22 38.64 5.87 40.64
CA ILE A 22 39.20 5.73 39.28
C ILE A 22 38.48 4.58 38.50
N CYS A 23 38.27 3.42 39.12
CA CYS A 23 37.55 2.32 38.51
C CYS A 23 36.10 2.70 38.17
N LEU A 24 35.43 3.44 39.05
CA LEU A 24 34.06 3.93 38.80
C LEU A 24 34.03 4.90 37.62
N CYS A 25 34.99 5.81 37.54
CA CYS A 25 35.09 6.74 36.39
C CYS A 25 35.33 5.99 35.08
N ILE A 26 36.24 5.00 35.07
CA ILE A 26 36.54 4.20 33.87
C ILE A 26 35.30 3.39 33.43
N THR A 27 34.58 2.76 34.34
CA THR A 27 33.36 1.99 34.01
C THR A 27 32.26 2.91 33.53
N THR A 28 32.08 4.09 34.09
CA THR A 28 31.09 5.07 33.63
C THR A 28 31.44 5.58 32.23
N PHE A 29 32.69 5.87 31.96
CA PHE A 29 33.17 6.28 30.64
C PHE A 29 32.97 5.15 29.60
N ALA A 30 33.31 3.91 29.95
CA ALA A 30 33.10 2.75 29.06
C ALA A 30 31.59 2.56 28.72
N LEU A 31 30.72 2.81 29.68
CA LEU A 31 29.26 2.66 29.46
C LEU A 31 28.71 3.79 28.57
N VAL A 32 29.26 4.99 28.67
CA VAL A 32 28.88 6.12 27.79
C VAL A 32 29.44 5.93 26.37
N TYR A 33 30.62 5.35 26.22
CA TYR A 33 31.23 5.09 24.90
C TYR A 33 30.68 3.85 24.22
N THR A 34 29.95 2.95 24.91
CA THR A 34 29.28 1.78 24.32
C THR A 34 27.87 2.08 23.82
N SER A 35 27.39 3.32 23.92
CA SER A 35 26.23 3.75 23.14
C SER A 35 26.67 3.84 21.68
N VAL A 36 26.56 2.73 20.96
CA VAL A 36 26.69 2.68 19.50
C VAL A 36 25.53 3.51 18.96
N SER A 37 25.78 4.78 18.65
CA SER A 37 24.91 5.53 17.78
C SER A 37 25.06 4.91 16.40
N VAL A 38 24.10 4.14 15.97
CA VAL A 38 23.94 3.74 14.56
C VAL A 38 23.50 5.01 13.83
N GLU A 39 24.46 5.87 13.51
CA GLU A 39 24.26 7.03 12.66
C GLU A 39 24.08 6.50 11.23
N ASN A 40 23.09 7.04 10.53
CA ASN A 40 22.63 6.68 9.18
C ASN A 40 21.53 5.62 9.07
N ASN A 41 20.71 5.42 10.07
CA ASN A 41 19.40 4.83 9.83
C ASN A 41 18.55 5.85 9.05
N ARG A 42 18.73 5.88 7.74
CA ARG A 42 17.83 6.57 6.83
C ARG A 42 16.67 5.64 6.54
N PHE A 43 15.56 5.89 7.19
CA PHE A 43 14.29 5.34 6.75
C PHE A 43 13.88 6.12 5.50
N HIS A 44 14.01 5.51 4.35
CA HIS A 44 13.33 5.97 3.17
C HIS A 44 11.90 5.43 3.27
N THR A 45 10.94 6.32 3.41
CA THR A 45 9.55 5.97 3.13
C THR A 45 9.49 5.66 1.65
N GLY A 46 9.20 4.39 1.31
CA GLY A 46 8.98 4.00 -0.07
C GLY A 46 7.78 4.77 -0.63
N GLU A 47 7.84 5.14 -1.88
CA GLU A 47 6.72 5.71 -2.60
C GLU A 47 5.87 4.56 -3.15
N VAL A 48 4.58 4.56 -2.82
CA VAL A 48 3.61 3.66 -3.46
C VAL A 48 2.95 4.41 -4.59
N LYS A 49 3.13 3.92 -5.82
CA LYS A 49 2.59 4.52 -7.02
C LYS A 49 2.15 3.44 -7.99
N ILE A 50 0.88 3.43 -8.32
CA ILE A 50 0.29 2.52 -9.30
C ILE A 50 -0.05 3.33 -10.54
N ASN A 51 0.45 2.87 -11.69
CA ASN A 51 0.10 3.39 -12.99
C ASN A 51 -1.08 2.58 -13.55
N LEU A 52 -2.20 3.23 -13.75
CA LEU A 52 -3.38 2.66 -14.37
C LEU A 52 -3.51 3.21 -15.79
N ASN A 53 -3.25 2.37 -16.79
CA ASN A 53 -3.48 2.64 -18.21
C ASN A 53 -2.88 3.97 -18.73
N ASP A 54 -1.73 4.42 -18.18
CA ASP A 54 -1.08 5.73 -18.43
C ASP A 54 -2.03 6.93 -18.20
N GLY A 55 -2.95 6.79 -17.26
CA GLY A 55 -3.98 7.82 -17.01
C GLY A 55 -5.03 7.95 -18.12
N LYS A 56 -5.05 7.04 -19.10
CA LYS A 56 -6.02 7.07 -20.20
C LYS A 56 -7.28 6.35 -19.81
N PRO A 57 -8.47 6.88 -20.14
CA PRO A 57 -9.71 6.18 -19.88
C PRO A 57 -9.78 4.87 -20.64
N VAL A 58 -10.32 3.83 -20.00
CA VAL A 58 -10.54 2.51 -20.60
C VAL A 58 -11.68 2.55 -21.60
N ILE A 59 -12.69 3.37 -21.31
CA ILE A 59 -13.79 3.71 -22.24
C ILE A 59 -13.82 5.22 -22.38
N ARG A 60 -13.92 5.71 -23.61
CA ARG A 60 -14.07 7.14 -23.87
C ARG A 60 -15.54 7.54 -23.76
N GLU A 61 -15.76 8.76 -23.37
CA GLU A 61 -17.10 9.37 -23.39
C GLU A 61 -17.74 9.21 -24.77
N HIS A 62 -19.00 8.77 -24.79
CA HIS A 62 -19.78 8.51 -26.02
C HIS A 62 -19.20 7.45 -26.98
N GLU A 63 -18.27 6.60 -26.51
CA GLU A 63 -17.72 5.53 -27.35
C GLU A 63 -18.76 4.44 -27.65
N PHE A 64 -19.68 4.18 -26.72
CA PHE A 64 -20.74 3.20 -26.83
C PHE A 64 -22.07 3.73 -26.33
N LEU A 65 -23.12 3.32 -27.02
CA LEU A 65 -24.48 3.33 -26.49
C LEU A 65 -24.75 1.90 -26.02
N PHE A 66 -24.94 1.70 -24.72
CA PHE A 66 -25.25 0.39 -24.18
C PHE A 66 -26.72 0.06 -24.43
N GLU A 67 -26.97 -1.03 -25.16
CA GLU A 67 -28.30 -1.63 -25.35
C GLU A 67 -28.44 -2.86 -24.47
N PRO A 68 -29.66 -3.21 -24.01
CA PRO A 68 -29.93 -4.47 -23.31
C PRO A 68 -29.37 -5.67 -24.09
N GLY A 69 -28.71 -6.60 -23.40
CA GLY A 69 -28.00 -7.73 -23.97
C GLY A 69 -26.59 -7.44 -24.48
N MET A 70 -26.19 -6.20 -24.56
CA MET A 70 -24.85 -5.81 -25.06
C MET A 70 -23.73 -6.16 -24.10
N THR A 71 -22.62 -6.61 -24.67
CA THR A 71 -21.38 -6.87 -23.93
C THR A 71 -20.22 -6.16 -24.61
N VAL A 72 -19.47 -5.39 -23.83
CA VAL A 72 -18.27 -4.67 -24.31
C VAL A 72 -17.07 -5.17 -23.51
N VAL A 73 -16.00 -5.54 -24.20
CA VAL A 73 -14.74 -5.98 -23.61
C VAL A 73 -13.64 -5.00 -23.96
N LYS A 74 -12.90 -4.54 -22.96
CA LYS A 74 -11.76 -3.62 -23.11
C LYS A 74 -10.54 -4.17 -22.40
N SER A 75 -9.37 -3.89 -22.97
CA SER A 75 -8.10 -4.21 -22.36
C SER A 75 -7.47 -2.94 -21.79
N PHE A 76 -6.83 -3.07 -20.64
CA PHE A 76 -6.08 -2.03 -19.97
C PHE A 76 -4.94 -2.67 -19.17
N PHE A 77 -4.12 -1.88 -18.51
CA PHE A 77 -3.05 -2.43 -17.69
C PHE A 77 -2.94 -1.71 -16.34
N VAL A 78 -2.34 -2.43 -15.40
CA VAL A 78 -1.87 -1.91 -14.12
C VAL A 78 -0.36 -2.16 -14.05
N GLU A 79 0.41 -1.16 -13.65
CA GLU A 79 1.86 -1.24 -13.50
C GLU A 79 2.28 -0.71 -12.14
N ASN A 80 3.24 -1.39 -11.53
CA ASN A 80 3.78 -0.96 -10.25
C ASN A 80 4.97 -0.01 -10.47
N ASP A 81 4.72 1.28 -10.40
CA ASP A 81 5.75 2.33 -10.42
C ASP A 81 6.28 2.67 -9.01
N SER A 82 5.94 1.84 -8.01
CA SER A 82 6.38 2.01 -6.63
C SER A 82 7.83 1.58 -6.44
N THR A 83 8.39 1.86 -5.27
CA THR A 83 9.70 1.38 -4.84
C THR A 83 9.65 0.01 -4.16
N TRP A 84 8.45 -0.57 -3.99
CA TRP A 84 8.19 -1.84 -3.31
C TRP A 84 7.21 -2.69 -4.09
N ASP A 85 7.25 -4.00 -3.86
CA ASP A 85 6.22 -4.92 -4.32
C ASP A 85 4.91 -4.62 -3.59
N VAL A 86 3.80 -4.54 -4.33
CA VAL A 86 2.50 -4.13 -3.78
C VAL A 86 1.40 -5.13 -4.10
N TYR A 87 0.38 -5.17 -3.23
CA TYR A 87 -0.94 -5.66 -3.60
C TYR A 87 -1.74 -4.48 -4.12
N TYR A 88 -2.56 -4.72 -5.12
CA TYR A 88 -3.41 -3.67 -5.68
C TYR A 88 -4.87 -4.11 -5.69
N ARG A 89 -5.76 -3.16 -5.68
CA ARG A 89 -7.18 -3.36 -5.92
C ARG A 89 -7.69 -2.39 -6.97
N LEU A 90 -8.70 -2.82 -7.69
CA LEU A 90 -9.36 -2.05 -8.74
C LEU A 90 -10.81 -1.80 -8.34
N TYR A 91 -11.23 -0.57 -8.33
CA TYR A 91 -12.57 -0.18 -7.94
C TYR A 91 -13.08 0.96 -8.82
N LEU A 92 -14.38 1.19 -8.76
CA LEU A 92 -15.05 2.30 -9.44
C LEU A 92 -15.36 3.40 -8.42
N ASP A 93 -14.99 4.62 -8.75
CA ASP A 93 -15.28 5.81 -7.96
C ASP A 93 -16.18 6.75 -8.75
N ASN A 94 -16.85 7.67 -8.05
CA ASN A 94 -17.78 8.64 -8.64
C ASN A 94 -18.86 8.01 -9.53
N VAL A 95 -19.33 6.82 -9.15
CA VAL A 95 -20.33 6.09 -9.92
C VAL A 95 -21.67 6.79 -9.82
N SER A 96 -22.25 7.12 -10.97
CA SER A 96 -23.57 7.76 -11.07
C SER A 96 -24.25 7.38 -12.37
N GLY A 97 -25.58 7.53 -12.41
CA GLY A 97 -26.40 7.21 -13.57
C GLY A 97 -27.25 5.96 -13.40
N GLY A 98 -28.26 5.82 -14.21
CA GLY A 98 -29.24 4.72 -14.11
C GLY A 98 -28.69 3.33 -14.42
N LEU A 99 -27.56 3.24 -15.15
CA LEU A 99 -26.89 1.96 -15.41
C LEU A 99 -26.04 1.46 -14.23
N ALA A 100 -25.84 2.25 -13.19
CA ALA A 100 -24.96 1.90 -12.07
C ALA A 100 -25.35 0.60 -11.36
N ASP A 101 -26.66 0.35 -11.24
CA ASP A 101 -27.19 -0.83 -10.54
C ASP A 101 -27.53 -1.99 -11.50
N VAL A 102 -27.45 -1.77 -12.78
CA VAL A 102 -27.85 -2.74 -13.80
C VAL A 102 -26.66 -3.30 -14.57
N LEU A 103 -25.70 -2.44 -14.93
CA LEU A 103 -24.53 -2.83 -15.70
C LEU A 103 -23.58 -3.68 -14.87
N THR A 104 -23.38 -4.92 -15.27
CA THR A 104 -22.40 -5.81 -14.64
C THR A 104 -21.00 -5.53 -15.19
N VAL A 105 -20.06 -5.31 -14.30
CA VAL A 105 -18.64 -5.10 -14.61
C VAL A 105 -17.84 -6.27 -14.07
N THR A 106 -17.00 -6.87 -14.90
CA THR A 106 -16.10 -7.96 -14.52
C THR A 106 -14.68 -7.63 -14.96
N VAL A 107 -13.74 -7.64 -14.04
CA VAL A 107 -12.31 -7.46 -14.32
C VAL A 107 -11.59 -8.80 -14.19
N LYS A 108 -10.74 -9.12 -15.16
CA LYS A 108 -9.98 -10.38 -15.22
C LYS A 108 -8.51 -10.14 -15.50
N ASP A 109 -7.67 -11.01 -14.92
CA ASP A 109 -6.28 -11.24 -15.28
C ASP A 109 -6.19 -12.61 -15.97
N GLY A 110 -6.14 -12.62 -17.30
CA GLY A 110 -6.33 -13.83 -18.09
C GLY A 110 -7.70 -14.47 -17.78
N ASP A 111 -7.68 -15.69 -17.25
CA ASP A 111 -8.90 -16.42 -16.85
C ASP A 111 -9.36 -16.13 -15.41
N LYS A 112 -8.49 -15.52 -14.59
CA LYS A 112 -8.78 -15.22 -13.19
C LYS A 112 -9.66 -13.98 -13.07
N VAL A 113 -10.81 -14.11 -12.41
CA VAL A 113 -11.67 -12.99 -12.06
C VAL A 113 -11.10 -12.28 -10.84
N LEU A 114 -10.78 -10.99 -10.98
CA LEU A 114 -10.32 -10.14 -9.88
C LEU A 114 -11.49 -9.53 -9.12
N CYS A 115 -12.47 -8.99 -9.84
CA CYS A 115 -13.71 -8.49 -9.26
C CYS A 115 -14.86 -8.61 -10.26
N THR A 116 -16.07 -8.75 -9.74
CA THR A 116 -17.31 -8.75 -10.52
C THR A 116 -18.46 -8.23 -9.66
N GLY A 117 -19.35 -7.47 -10.26
CA GLY A 117 -20.52 -6.89 -9.61
C GLY A 117 -21.16 -5.83 -10.47
N THR A 118 -22.24 -5.22 -10.01
CA THR A 118 -22.76 -4.03 -10.68
C THR A 118 -21.80 -2.86 -10.50
N ALA A 119 -21.85 -1.86 -11.38
CA ALA A 119 -20.96 -0.70 -11.29
C ALA A 119 -21.08 0.00 -9.92
N GLY A 120 -22.30 0.10 -9.39
CA GLY A 120 -22.55 0.69 -8.06
C GLY A 120 -22.02 -0.16 -6.88
N GLN A 121 -21.77 -1.45 -7.07
CA GLN A 121 -21.24 -2.34 -6.03
C GLN A 121 -19.71 -2.38 -5.99
N LEU A 122 -19.02 -2.05 -7.07
CA LEU A 122 -17.56 -2.14 -7.15
C LEU A 122 -16.86 -0.91 -6.56
N THR A 123 -17.29 -0.51 -5.36
CA THR A 123 -16.70 0.61 -4.62
C THR A 123 -15.40 0.20 -3.91
N ARG A 124 -14.64 1.18 -3.45
CA ARG A 124 -13.39 0.98 -2.71
C ARG A 124 -13.54 0.07 -1.49
N GLU A 125 -14.67 0.18 -0.76
CA GLU A 125 -14.92 -0.61 0.44
C GLU A 125 -15.31 -2.05 0.13
N ASN A 126 -15.89 -2.30 -1.03
CA ASN A 126 -16.46 -3.61 -1.38
C ASN A 126 -15.48 -4.51 -2.15
N VAL A 127 -14.48 -3.91 -2.79
CA VAL A 127 -13.50 -4.67 -3.59
C VAL A 127 -12.31 -5.06 -2.74
N THR A 128 -11.93 -6.34 -2.78
CA THR A 128 -10.73 -6.86 -2.13
C THR A 128 -9.50 -6.65 -3.00
N ALA A 129 -8.33 -6.57 -2.39
CA ALA A 129 -7.07 -6.56 -3.11
C ALA A 129 -6.86 -7.87 -3.90
N ALA A 130 -6.12 -7.79 -5.00
CA ALA A 130 -5.69 -8.97 -5.73
C ALA A 130 -4.83 -9.87 -4.83
N ASP A 131 -5.00 -11.20 -4.96
CA ASP A 131 -4.28 -12.17 -4.12
C ASP A 131 -2.78 -12.24 -4.44
N ASP A 132 -2.40 -11.81 -5.65
CA ASP A 132 -1.04 -11.88 -6.15
C ASP A 132 -0.34 -10.54 -6.00
N ILE A 133 0.90 -10.58 -5.51
CA ILE A 133 1.79 -9.42 -5.45
C ILE A 133 2.11 -8.93 -6.87
N LEU A 134 2.10 -7.63 -7.06
CA LEU A 134 2.58 -6.95 -8.25
C LEU A 134 4.01 -6.43 -7.96
N PRO A 135 5.06 -7.09 -8.48
CA PRO A 135 6.44 -6.70 -8.26
C PRO A 135 6.77 -5.32 -8.84
N VAL A 136 7.80 -4.68 -8.30
CA VAL A 136 8.30 -3.38 -8.78
C VAL A 136 8.59 -3.44 -10.28
N GLY A 137 8.10 -2.46 -11.03
CA GLY A 137 8.29 -2.34 -12.47
C GLY A 137 7.54 -3.38 -13.31
N GLN A 138 6.70 -4.20 -12.70
CA GLN A 138 5.89 -5.18 -13.41
C GLN A 138 4.57 -4.59 -13.87
N ARG A 139 4.18 -4.98 -15.08
CA ARG A 139 2.90 -4.62 -15.71
C ARG A 139 2.03 -5.87 -15.87
N ARG A 140 0.76 -5.75 -15.50
CA ARG A 140 -0.27 -6.76 -15.78
C ARG A 140 -1.28 -6.21 -16.76
N ASN A 141 -1.54 -6.98 -17.82
CA ASN A 141 -2.58 -6.67 -18.78
C ASN A 141 -3.88 -7.32 -18.32
N LEU A 142 -4.88 -6.50 -18.13
CA LEU A 142 -6.19 -6.88 -17.62
C LEU A 142 -7.25 -6.67 -18.67
N THR A 143 -8.36 -7.37 -18.51
CA THR A 143 -9.57 -7.15 -19.32
C THR A 143 -10.72 -6.75 -18.41
N VAL A 144 -11.49 -5.76 -18.84
CA VAL A 144 -12.76 -5.41 -18.23
C VAL A 144 -13.88 -5.72 -19.20
N THR A 145 -14.89 -6.40 -18.71
CA THR A 145 -16.13 -6.71 -19.44
C THR A 145 -17.26 -5.93 -18.81
N PHE A 146 -17.97 -5.17 -19.62
CA PHE A 146 -19.22 -4.50 -19.27
C PHE A 146 -20.36 -5.25 -19.93
N HIS A 147 -21.30 -5.74 -19.17
CA HIS A 147 -22.45 -6.46 -19.65
C HIS A 147 -23.73 -5.82 -19.17
N TYR A 148 -24.57 -5.40 -20.12
CA TYR A 148 -25.91 -4.90 -19.83
C TYR A 148 -26.90 -6.07 -19.99
N PRO A 149 -27.41 -6.65 -18.89
CA PRO A 149 -28.33 -7.78 -19.00
C PRO A 149 -29.63 -7.37 -19.66
N GLU A 150 -30.16 -8.26 -20.45
CA GLU A 150 -31.50 -8.11 -21.06
C GLU A 150 -32.58 -8.37 -19.98
N THR A 151 -33.08 -7.29 -19.38
CA THR A 151 -34.15 -7.35 -18.37
C THR A 151 -35.39 -6.64 -18.90
N SER A 152 -36.51 -7.30 -18.82
CA SER A 152 -37.79 -6.69 -19.21
C SER A 152 -38.11 -5.45 -18.37
N GLY A 153 -38.17 -4.30 -18.98
CA GLY A 153 -38.52 -3.01 -18.34
C GLY A 153 -37.54 -1.89 -18.54
N ASN A 154 -36.28 -2.15 -18.96
CA ASN A 154 -35.26 -1.12 -19.18
C ASN A 154 -35.14 -0.67 -20.65
N GLU A 155 -35.95 -1.22 -21.54
CA GLU A 155 -35.86 -1.02 -23.00
C GLU A 155 -36.18 0.41 -23.47
N SER A 156 -36.78 1.24 -22.60
CA SER A 156 -37.23 2.58 -22.97
C SER A 156 -36.54 3.72 -22.24
N GLU A 157 -35.59 3.43 -21.37
CA GLU A 157 -34.91 4.45 -20.58
C GLU A 157 -33.54 4.78 -21.18
N ASN A 158 -33.30 6.06 -21.43
CA ASN A 158 -31.99 6.57 -21.84
C ASN A 158 -31.11 6.63 -20.59
N LEU A 159 -30.54 5.47 -20.20
CA LEU A 159 -29.71 5.34 -19.03
C LEU A 159 -28.26 5.68 -19.35
N ASP A 160 -27.66 6.50 -18.53
CA ASP A 160 -26.23 6.83 -18.58
C ASP A 160 -25.46 6.19 -17.42
N LEU A 161 -24.15 6.15 -17.55
CA LEU A 161 -23.23 5.73 -16.52
C LEU A 161 -21.97 6.60 -16.57
N LEU A 162 -21.69 7.25 -15.47
CA LEU A 162 -20.41 7.93 -15.23
C LEU A 162 -19.66 7.20 -14.14
N PHE A 163 -18.38 6.93 -14.35
CA PHE A 163 -17.51 6.34 -13.33
C PHE A 163 -16.04 6.70 -13.59
N THR A 164 -15.23 6.57 -12.56
CA THR A 164 -13.77 6.63 -12.64
C THR A 164 -13.21 5.28 -12.21
N LEU A 165 -12.47 4.60 -13.09
CA LEU A 165 -11.73 3.40 -12.73
C LEU A 165 -10.48 3.80 -11.95
N CYS A 166 -10.32 3.29 -10.74
CA CYS A 166 -9.23 3.58 -9.83
C CYS A 166 -8.44 2.31 -9.50
N ALA A 167 -7.15 2.51 -9.23
CA ALA A 167 -6.27 1.49 -8.70
C ALA A 167 -5.50 2.04 -7.49
N GLU A 168 -5.39 1.27 -6.42
CA GLU A 168 -4.57 1.60 -5.26
C GLU A 168 -3.87 0.38 -4.66
#